data_977679dbde5d1cd1a483c411211bd191
#
_entry.id   977679dbde5d1cd1a483c411211bd191
#
_cell.length_a   1.000
_cell.length_b   1.000
_cell.length_c   1.000
_cell.angle_alpha   90.00
_cell.angle_beta   90.00
_cell.angle_gamma   90.00
#
_symmetry.space_group_name_H-M   'P 1'
#
loop_
_entity.id
_entity.type
_entity.pdbx_description
1 polymer ?
#
loop_
_entity_poly.entity_id
_entity_poly.type
_entity_poly.pdbx_seq_one_letter_code
_entity_poly.pdbx_strand_id
1 'polypeptide(L)'
;MAELATLPEYMLKNAQQMGDQPAIRLKELGIWKTYNWAEYAAQVRELSLGLASLGFGREDKLGIIGTNLPKLYWAQVAAQCLGGMAVPVYQDAIAKELAYVLRHSQVKVIVAEDQEQVDKILSIKDELPDLQWLIHCDERGMAGYDEDILKSYAEVQAAGGSFDSANSGYFDAEMGKGKSSDVALICYTSGTTGDPKGVMLTHGNLLACGRIFVANEDVRASDDFLAYLPMAWVGDTVYGLVISLLVGATNNCPERPSTVMRDLRELGPTGIIAPPAIWEGMLSNLQLKGASASPMKRKAFTYFSGIAQQIEDLKFDDKDIPLGLNLLGKLGEFVVFGPIRDQLGMRRARWCLTGGAPMGPDTFRFFRGFGINLKQVYGMTEVGGLVSLQPDGQASPDTVGTACAGIDVRISDDGEVQIKGEGVFAGYYRQDDKTAEAMSEDGWYRTGDAGLLNEKGHLVIIDRAKDVGKLGDGT
;
A
#
# COMPACT_ATOMS: atom_id res chain seq x y z
N MET A 1 8.24 -21.16 16.35
CA MET A 1 7.20 -21.69 15.45
C MET A 1 7.78 -21.64 14.05
N ALA A 2 7.52 -22.62 13.19
CA ALA A 2 7.92 -22.54 11.80
C ALA A 2 7.25 -21.31 11.16
N GLU A 3 7.99 -20.64 10.29
CA GLU A 3 7.49 -19.47 9.58
C GLU A 3 6.45 -19.92 8.53
N LEU A 4 5.30 -19.24 8.46
CA LEU A 4 4.25 -19.57 7.49
C LEU A 4 4.69 -19.14 6.09
N ALA A 5 4.33 -19.93 5.09
CA ALA A 5 4.82 -19.76 3.72
C ALA A 5 3.98 -18.78 2.88
N THR A 6 2.68 -18.63 3.19
CA THR A 6 1.74 -17.88 2.36
C THR A 6 0.89 -16.89 3.17
N LEU A 7 0.38 -15.85 2.51
CA LEU A 7 -0.53 -14.88 3.12
C LEU A 7 -1.82 -15.52 3.65
N PRO A 8 -2.47 -16.45 2.93
CA PRO A 8 -3.65 -17.17 3.43
C PRO A 8 -3.40 -17.95 4.73
N GLU A 9 -2.20 -18.52 4.93
CA GLU A 9 -1.87 -19.20 6.19
C GLU A 9 -1.85 -18.23 7.39
N TYR A 10 -1.36 -16.99 7.20
CA TYR A 10 -1.42 -15.96 8.24
C TYR A 10 -2.86 -15.56 8.56
N MET A 11 -3.74 -15.46 7.55
CA MET A 11 -5.18 -15.24 7.77
C MET A 11 -5.79 -16.34 8.65
N LEU A 12 -5.55 -17.61 8.33
CA LEU A 12 -6.06 -18.74 9.12
C LEU A 12 -5.49 -18.75 10.55
N LYS A 13 -4.20 -18.46 10.69
CA LYS A 13 -3.56 -18.30 12.01
C LYS A 13 -4.26 -17.22 12.84
N ASN A 14 -4.53 -16.05 12.26
CA ASN A 14 -5.21 -14.96 12.95
C ASN A 14 -6.64 -15.35 13.33
N ALA A 15 -7.39 -16.00 12.44
CA ALA A 15 -8.73 -16.50 12.73
C ALA A 15 -8.73 -17.51 13.90
N GLN A 16 -7.70 -18.36 14.01
CA GLN A 16 -7.58 -19.33 15.10
C GLN A 16 -7.13 -18.69 16.42
N GLN A 17 -6.19 -17.73 16.38
CA GLN A 17 -5.56 -17.18 17.58
C GLN A 17 -6.26 -15.95 18.14
N MET A 18 -6.92 -15.16 17.29
CA MET A 18 -7.57 -13.90 17.64
C MET A 18 -8.91 -13.69 16.90
N GLY A 19 -9.68 -14.77 16.76
CA GLY A 19 -10.90 -14.80 15.94
C GLY A 19 -11.89 -13.67 16.22
N ASP A 20 -12.07 -13.27 17.47
CA ASP A 20 -13.00 -12.20 17.89
C ASP A 20 -12.41 -10.78 17.75
N GLN A 21 -11.10 -10.63 17.44
CA GLN A 21 -10.49 -9.31 17.28
C GLN A 21 -10.85 -8.72 15.90
N PRO A 22 -10.98 -7.39 15.81
CA PRO A 22 -11.24 -6.72 14.53
C PRO A 22 -10.14 -7.01 13.50
N ALA A 23 -10.53 -7.43 12.30
CA ALA A 23 -9.63 -7.64 11.18
C ALA A 23 -9.72 -6.51 10.14
N ILE A 24 -10.96 -6.19 9.74
CA ILE A 24 -11.22 -5.15 8.75
C ILE A 24 -12.52 -4.43 9.09
N ARG A 25 -12.56 -3.13 8.84
CA ARG A 25 -13.78 -2.32 8.97
C ARG A 25 -14.11 -1.63 7.65
N LEU A 26 -15.38 -1.43 7.42
CA LEU A 26 -15.91 -0.60 6.33
C LEU A 26 -16.75 0.51 6.94
N LYS A 27 -16.53 1.74 6.50
CA LYS A 27 -17.44 2.83 6.82
C LYS A 27 -18.58 2.89 5.79
N GLU A 28 -19.80 2.76 6.26
CA GLU A 28 -21.00 2.79 5.43
C GLU A 28 -22.05 3.67 6.09
N LEU A 29 -22.63 4.62 5.35
CA LEU A 29 -23.60 5.59 5.87
C LEU A 29 -23.16 6.27 7.19
N GLY A 30 -21.86 6.55 7.30
CA GLY A 30 -21.25 7.19 8.47
C GLY A 30 -20.96 6.24 9.65
N ILE A 31 -21.24 4.94 9.54
CA ILE A 31 -21.08 3.94 10.61
C ILE A 31 -19.98 2.95 10.23
N TRP A 32 -19.05 2.68 11.16
CA TRP A 32 -18.02 1.66 10.99
C TRP A 32 -18.60 0.27 11.24
N LYS A 33 -18.74 -0.53 10.20
CA LYS A 33 -19.07 -1.95 10.26
C LYS A 33 -17.79 -2.75 10.44
N THR A 34 -17.71 -3.55 11.48
CA THR A 34 -16.52 -4.34 11.83
C THR A 34 -16.73 -5.79 11.43
N TYR A 35 -15.70 -6.38 10.83
CA TYR A 35 -15.55 -7.82 10.62
C TYR A 35 -14.33 -8.28 11.41
N ASN A 36 -14.51 -9.29 12.23
CA ASN A 36 -13.44 -9.90 13.00
C ASN A 36 -12.63 -10.92 12.16
N TRP A 37 -11.55 -11.47 12.71
CA TRP A 37 -10.71 -12.40 11.98
C TRP A 37 -11.42 -13.72 11.62
N ALA A 38 -12.34 -14.20 12.46
CA ALA A 38 -13.13 -15.39 12.14
C ALA A 38 -14.10 -15.13 10.97
N GLU A 39 -14.79 -13.98 10.99
CA GLU A 39 -15.66 -13.55 9.89
C GLU A 39 -14.86 -13.30 8.60
N TYR A 40 -13.68 -12.67 8.71
CA TYR A 40 -12.78 -12.46 7.57
C TYR A 40 -12.43 -13.79 6.89
N ALA A 41 -11.99 -14.77 7.67
CA ALA A 41 -11.64 -16.09 7.15
C ALA A 41 -12.85 -16.84 6.54
N ALA A 42 -14.04 -16.70 7.13
CA ALA A 42 -15.26 -17.27 6.59
C ALA A 42 -15.62 -16.67 5.23
N GLN A 43 -15.58 -15.33 5.10
CA GLN A 43 -15.84 -14.63 3.83
C GLN A 43 -14.84 -15.04 2.74
N VAL A 44 -13.55 -15.14 3.08
CA VAL A 44 -12.53 -15.60 2.14
C VAL A 44 -12.75 -17.05 1.73
N ARG A 45 -13.08 -17.95 2.67
CA ARG A 45 -13.36 -19.36 2.38
C ARG A 45 -14.53 -19.52 1.43
N GLU A 46 -15.65 -18.86 1.73
CA GLU A 46 -16.87 -18.93 0.91
C GLU A 46 -16.59 -18.44 -0.52
N LEU A 47 -15.89 -17.30 -0.65
CA LEU A 47 -15.53 -16.77 -1.96
C LEU A 47 -14.54 -17.67 -2.71
N SER A 48 -13.52 -18.24 -2.02
CA SER A 48 -12.58 -19.17 -2.65
C SER A 48 -13.30 -20.36 -3.27
N LEU A 49 -14.21 -20.97 -2.52
CA LEU A 49 -15.01 -22.11 -3.01
C LEU A 49 -15.97 -21.69 -4.14
N GLY A 50 -16.51 -20.46 -4.08
CA GLY A 50 -17.29 -19.88 -5.16
C GLY A 50 -16.48 -19.71 -6.45
N LEU A 51 -15.27 -19.17 -6.34
CA LEU A 51 -14.34 -19.05 -7.46
C LEU A 51 -13.97 -20.43 -8.02
N ALA A 52 -13.71 -21.41 -7.15
CA ALA A 52 -13.43 -22.79 -7.58
C ALA A 52 -14.62 -23.41 -8.34
N SER A 53 -15.87 -23.14 -7.92
CA SER A 53 -17.07 -23.60 -8.63
C SER A 53 -17.21 -22.99 -10.04
N LEU A 54 -16.62 -21.82 -10.26
CA LEU A 54 -16.51 -21.13 -11.55
C LEU A 54 -15.31 -21.59 -12.38
N GLY A 55 -14.54 -22.59 -11.91
CA GLY A 55 -13.38 -23.12 -12.58
C GLY A 55 -12.10 -22.30 -12.36
N PHE A 56 -12.05 -21.38 -11.39
CA PHE A 56 -10.83 -20.67 -11.00
C PHE A 56 -9.93 -21.58 -10.16
N GLY A 57 -8.64 -21.56 -10.40
CA GLY A 57 -7.67 -22.39 -9.70
C GLY A 57 -6.25 -21.87 -9.77
N ARG A 58 -5.30 -22.78 -9.56
CA ARG A 58 -3.87 -22.48 -9.51
C ARG A 58 -3.39 -21.80 -10.81
N GLU A 59 -2.57 -20.76 -10.66
CA GLU A 59 -2.01 -19.93 -11.72
C GLU A 59 -3.02 -19.08 -12.51
N ASP A 60 -4.33 -19.18 -12.20
CA ASP A 60 -5.32 -18.26 -12.76
C ASP A 60 -5.15 -16.84 -12.17
N LYS A 61 -5.58 -15.83 -12.92
CA LYS A 61 -5.47 -14.42 -12.54
C LYS A 61 -6.86 -13.85 -12.24
N LEU A 62 -6.95 -13.21 -11.07
CA LEU A 62 -8.13 -12.48 -10.62
C LEU A 62 -7.89 -10.99 -10.76
N GLY A 63 -8.57 -10.32 -11.66
CA GLY A 63 -8.61 -8.86 -11.75
C GLY A 63 -9.40 -8.26 -10.60
N ILE A 64 -8.93 -7.15 -10.04
CA ILE A 64 -9.60 -6.41 -8.97
C ILE A 64 -9.69 -4.96 -9.38
N ILE A 65 -10.91 -4.41 -9.43
CA ILE A 65 -11.13 -3.01 -9.80
C ILE A 65 -12.14 -2.34 -8.87
N GLY A 66 -11.72 -1.30 -8.19
CA GLY A 66 -12.52 -0.53 -7.25
C GLY A 66 -11.70 0.20 -6.20
N THR A 67 -12.42 0.83 -5.26
CA THR A 67 -11.85 1.47 -4.08
C THR A 67 -11.50 0.44 -3.00
N ASN A 68 -10.94 0.91 -1.89
CA ASN A 68 -10.60 0.01 -0.77
C ASN A 68 -11.86 -0.50 -0.07
N LEU A 69 -12.25 -1.75 -0.35
CA LEU A 69 -13.41 -2.43 0.22
C LEU A 69 -13.05 -3.81 0.78
N PRO A 70 -13.66 -4.25 1.89
CA PRO A 70 -13.43 -5.59 2.42
C PRO A 70 -13.60 -6.69 1.38
N LYS A 71 -14.65 -6.63 0.54
CA LYS A 71 -14.93 -7.62 -0.51
C LYS A 71 -13.77 -7.77 -1.51
N LEU A 72 -13.07 -6.67 -1.84
CA LEU A 72 -11.94 -6.68 -2.77
C LEU A 72 -10.67 -7.24 -2.11
N TYR A 73 -10.42 -6.96 -0.83
CA TYR A 73 -9.35 -7.61 -0.07
C TYR A 73 -9.61 -9.11 0.12
N TRP A 74 -10.86 -9.49 0.42
CA TRP A 74 -11.23 -10.91 0.49
C TRP A 74 -11.06 -11.61 -0.85
N ALA A 75 -11.39 -10.96 -1.97
CA ALA A 75 -11.19 -11.51 -3.31
C ALA A 75 -9.70 -11.75 -3.61
N GLN A 76 -8.82 -10.83 -3.21
CA GLN A 76 -7.38 -11.01 -3.35
C GLN A 76 -6.89 -12.25 -2.59
N VAL A 77 -7.26 -12.37 -1.31
CA VAL A 77 -6.85 -13.53 -0.49
C VAL A 77 -7.53 -14.81 -0.96
N ALA A 78 -8.79 -14.75 -1.42
CA ALA A 78 -9.52 -15.92 -1.93
C ALA A 78 -8.86 -16.52 -3.18
N ALA A 79 -8.40 -15.68 -4.11
CA ALA A 79 -7.62 -16.16 -5.26
C ALA A 79 -6.33 -16.85 -4.81
N GLN A 80 -5.64 -16.27 -3.83
CA GLN A 80 -4.38 -16.81 -3.27
C GLN A 80 -4.60 -18.14 -2.53
N CYS A 81 -5.75 -18.36 -1.88
CA CYS A 81 -6.11 -19.63 -1.26
C CYS A 81 -6.14 -20.79 -2.27
N LEU A 82 -6.46 -20.50 -3.52
CA LEU A 82 -6.49 -21.46 -4.63
C LEU A 82 -5.18 -21.52 -5.44
N GLY A 83 -4.13 -20.82 -4.99
CA GLY A 83 -2.87 -20.69 -5.71
C GLY A 83 -2.95 -19.79 -6.96
N GLY A 84 -3.99 -18.96 -7.06
CA GLY A 84 -4.14 -17.94 -8.09
C GLY A 84 -3.44 -16.62 -7.72
N MET A 85 -3.39 -15.70 -8.67
CA MET A 85 -2.70 -14.42 -8.58
C MET A 85 -3.70 -13.27 -8.63
N ALA A 86 -3.56 -12.29 -7.74
CA ALA A 86 -4.33 -11.06 -7.82
C ALA A 86 -3.69 -10.07 -8.81
N VAL A 87 -4.53 -9.38 -9.57
CA VAL A 87 -4.15 -8.33 -10.52
C VAL A 87 -4.99 -7.09 -10.23
N PRO A 88 -4.65 -6.30 -9.21
CA PRO A 88 -5.37 -5.07 -8.93
C PRO A 88 -5.05 -4.02 -10.00
N VAL A 89 -6.09 -3.33 -10.47
CA VAL A 89 -5.98 -2.28 -11.49
C VAL A 89 -6.55 -0.96 -10.97
N TYR A 90 -6.12 0.15 -11.56
CA TYR A 90 -6.59 1.47 -11.17
C TYR A 90 -8.06 1.66 -11.55
N GLN A 91 -8.90 2.00 -10.58
CA GLN A 91 -10.32 2.30 -10.81
C GLN A 91 -10.54 3.50 -11.74
N ASP A 92 -9.63 4.47 -11.70
CA ASP A 92 -9.68 5.70 -12.49
C ASP A 92 -9.08 5.52 -13.90
N ALA A 93 -8.50 4.34 -14.20
CA ALA A 93 -7.95 4.05 -15.52
C ALA A 93 -9.05 4.06 -16.58
N ILE A 94 -8.73 4.58 -17.76
CA ILE A 94 -9.63 4.53 -18.91
C ILE A 94 -9.70 3.12 -19.49
N ALA A 95 -10.80 2.78 -20.13
CA ALA A 95 -11.06 1.43 -20.67
C ALA A 95 -9.91 0.89 -21.54
N LYS A 96 -9.29 1.73 -22.37
CA LYS A 96 -8.15 1.34 -23.22
C LYS A 96 -6.92 0.89 -22.43
N GLU A 97 -6.61 1.55 -21.31
CA GLU A 97 -5.50 1.18 -20.43
C GLU A 97 -5.81 -0.13 -19.69
N LEU A 98 -7.04 -0.28 -19.22
CA LEU A 98 -7.53 -1.52 -18.61
C LEU A 98 -7.46 -2.69 -19.60
N ALA A 99 -7.86 -2.50 -20.86
CA ALA A 99 -7.81 -3.53 -21.88
C ALA A 99 -6.40 -4.12 -22.07
N TYR A 100 -5.37 -3.24 -22.08
CA TYR A 100 -3.98 -3.70 -22.17
C TYR A 100 -3.59 -4.56 -20.97
N VAL A 101 -3.78 -4.03 -19.75
CA VAL A 101 -3.37 -4.70 -18.51
C VAL A 101 -4.08 -6.04 -18.34
N LEU A 102 -5.41 -6.07 -18.50
CA LEU A 102 -6.23 -7.26 -18.29
C LEU A 102 -5.98 -8.35 -19.36
N ARG A 103 -5.77 -7.94 -20.62
CA ARG A 103 -5.39 -8.87 -21.68
C ARG A 103 -3.98 -9.42 -21.48
N HIS A 104 -2.99 -8.55 -21.21
CA HIS A 104 -1.60 -8.97 -21.00
C HIS A 104 -1.46 -9.91 -19.82
N SER A 105 -2.16 -9.66 -18.72
CA SER A 105 -2.18 -10.52 -17.52
C SER A 105 -3.00 -11.80 -17.72
N GLN A 106 -3.79 -11.92 -18.79
CA GLN A 106 -4.67 -13.07 -19.02
C GLN A 106 -5.65 -13.30 -17.86
N VAL A 107 -6.31 -12.24 -17.45
CA VAL A 107 -7.28 -12.30 -16.33
C VAL A 107 -8.46 -13.18 -16.73
N LYS A 108 -8.77 -14.16 -15.87
CA LYS A 108 -9.86 -15.12 -16.06
C LYS A 108 -11.16 -14.69 -15.37
N VAL A 109 -11.03 -14.06 -14.20
CA VAL A 109 -12.16 -13.56 -13.42
C VAL A 109 -11.84 -12.13 -13.00
N ILE A 110 -12.83 -11.24 -13.02
CA ILE A 110 -12.71 -9.87 -12.52
C ILE A 110 -13.72 -9.67 -11.41
N VAL A 111 -13.29 -9.09 -10.27
CA VAL A 111 -14.16 -8.58 -9.23
C VAL A 111 -14.17 -7.07 -9.28
N ALA A 112 -15.35 -6.51 -9.59
CA ALA A 112 -15.60 -5.09 -9.77
C ALA A 112 -16.42 -4.53 -8.60
N GLU A 113 -16.09 -3.32 -8.15
CA GLU A 113 -16.80 -2.68 -7.05
C GLU A 113 -18.27 -2.43 -7.34
N ASP A 114 -18.58 -1.73 -8.43
CA ASP A 114 -19.88 -1.17 -8.73
C ASP A 114 -20.20 -1.16 -10.23
N GLN A 115 -21.34 -0.58 -10.57
CA GLN A 115 -21.83 -0.44 -11.94
C GLN A 115 -20.82 0.27 -12.86
N GLU A 116 -20.16 1.34 -12.39
CA GLU A 116 -19.20 2.09 -13.21
C GLU A 116 -18.04 1.18 -13.66
N GLN A 117 -17.52 0.37 -12.75
CA GLN A 117 -16.42 -0.53 -13.08
C GLN A 117 -16.90 -1.70 -13.97
N VAL A 118 -18.12 -2.20 -13.73
CA VAL A 118 -18.75 -3.21 -14.62
C VAL A 118 -18.88 -2.68 -16.04
N ASP A 119 -19.40 -1.47 -16.23
CA ASP A 119 -19.56 -0.86 -17.56
C ASP A 119 -18.22 -0.69 -18.28
N LYS A 120 -17.17 -0.27 -17.55
CA LYS A 120 -15.81 -0.18 -18.12
C LYS A 120 -15.34 -1.53 -18.64
N ILE A 121 -15.51 -2.61 -17.88
CA ILE A 121 -15.08 -3.95 -18.29
C ILE A 121 -15.92 -4.47 -19.45
N LEU A 122 -17.24 -4.32 -19.40
CA LEU A 122 -18.12 -4.76 -20.47
C LEU A 122 -17.82 -4.03 -21.79
N SER A 123 -17.42 -2.76 -21.74
CA SER A 123 -17.05 -1.97 -22.93
C SER A 123 -15.82 -2.51 -23.67
N ILE A 124 -14.98 -3.30 -23.00
CA ILE A 124 -13.73 -3.89 -23.55
C ILE A 124 -13.74 -5.41 -23.53
N LYS A 125 -14.86 -6.07 -23.19
CA LYS A 125 -14.91 -7.53 -23.01
C LYS A 125 -14.42 -8.31 -24.23
N ASP A 126 -14.70 -7.82 -25.43
CA ASP A 126 -14.30 -8.47 -26.69
C ASP A 126 -12.76 -8.43 -26.91
N GLU A 127 -12.05 -7.57 -26.19
CA GLU A 127 -10.59 -7.50 -26.18
C GLU A 127 -9.94 -8.42 -25.13
N LEU A 128 -10.75 -9.08 -24.28
CA LEU A 128 -10.31 -9.90 -23.14
C LEU A 128 -10.64 -11.39 -23.38
N PRO A 129 -9.88 -12.09 -24.24
CA PRO A 129 -10.23 -13.46 -24.67
C PRO A 129 -10.20 -14.50 -23.54
N ASP A 130 -9.46 -14.23 -22.46
CA ASP A 130 -9.33 -15.14 -21.31
C ASP A 130 -10.41 -14.90 -20.25
N LEU A 131 -11.15 -13.76 -20.32
CA LEU A 131 -12.16 -13.39 -19.32
C LEU A 131 -13.37 -14.33 -19.42
N GLN A 132 -13.66 -15.03 -18.33
CA GLN A 132 -14.80 -15.94 -18.21
C GLN A 132 -15.92 -15.37 -17.33
N TRP A 133 -15.56 -14.67 -16.26
CA TRP A 133 -16.51 -14.15 -15.28
C TRP A 133 -16.19 -12.74 -14.82
N LEU A 134 -17.25 -11.93 -14.70
CA LEU A 134 -17.23 -10.59 -14.11
C LEU A 134 -18.15 -10.60 -12.89
N ILE A 135 -17.61 -10.29 -11.71
CA ILE A 135 -18.30 -10.35 -10.43
C ILE A 135 -18.46 -8.93 -9.89
N HIS A 136 -19.69 -8.48 -9.63
CA HIS A 136 -19.93 -7.15 -9.04
C HIS A 136 -20.17 -7.24 -7.53
N CYS A 137 -19.61 -6.29 -6.78
CA CYS A 137 -19.76 -6.20 -5.32
C CYS A 137 -21.04 -5.46 -4.90
N ASP A 138 -21.41 -4.40 -5.63
CA ASP A 138 -22.62 -3.61 -5.37
C ASP A 138 -23.72 -4.03 -6.34
N GLU A 139 -24.91 -4.25 -5.81
CA GLU A 139 -26.08 -4.64 -6.61
C GLU A 139 -26.88 -3.46 -7.15
N ARG A 140 -26.57 -2.25 -6.70
CA ARG A 140 -27.24 -1.02 -7.16
C ARG A 140 -26.95 -0.79 -8.63
N GLY A 141 -28.01 -0.55 -9.40
CA GLY A 141 -27.90 -0.32 -10.83
C GLY A 141 -27.79 -1.58 -11.69
N MET A 142 -27.66 -2.78 -11.09
CA MET A 142 -27.35 -4.01 -11.83
C MET A 142 -28.58 -4.75 -12.40
N ALA A 143 -29.79 -4.36 -12.04
CA ALA A 143 -31.02 -5.09 -12.41
C ALA A 143 -31.33 -5.15 -13.93
N GLY A 144 -30.70 -4.32 -14.74
CA GLY A 144 -30.95 -4.25 -16.20
C GLY A 144 -29.92 -4.96 -17.06
N TYR A 145 -28.92 -5.62 -16.46
CA TYR A 145 -27.87 -6.30 -17.20
C TYR A 145 -28.29 -7.73 -17.56
N ASP A 146 -28.14 -8.09 -18.83
CA ASP A 146 -28.38 -9.43 -19.37
C ASP A 146 -27.07 -9.90 -20.04
N GLU A 147 -26.08 -10.22 -19.21
CA GLU A 147 -24.74 -10.63 -19.63
C GLU A 147 -24.38 -11.96 -18.97
N ASP A 148 -24.18 -13.00 -19.78
CA ASP A 148 -23.92 -14.37 -19.29
C ASP A 148 -22.70 -14.48 -18.36
N ILE A 149 -21.69 -13.64 -18.56
CA ILE A 149 -20.46 -13.62 -17.73
C ILE A 149 -20.63 -12.89 -16.40
N LEU A 150 -21.72 -12.15 -16.20
CA LEU A 150 -21.93 -11.31 -15.03
C LEU A 150 -22.58 -12.09 -13.89
N LYS A 151 -22.01 -11.96 -12.69
CA LYS A 151 -22.54 -12.55 -11.46
C LYS A 151 -22.44 -11.57 -10.31
N SER A 152 -23.37 -11.67 -9.37
CA SER A 152 -23.22 -10.94 -8.10
C SER A 152 -22.23 -11.66 -7.18
N TYR A 153 -21.58 -10.89 -6.31
CA TYR A 153 -20.69 -11.43 -5.28
C TYR A 153 -21.43 -12.43 -4.37
N ALA A 154 -22.68 -12.14 -4.02
CA ALA A 154 -23.51 -13.00 -3.19
C ALA A 154 -23.84 -14.34 -3.87
N GLU A 155 -24.13 -14.36 -5.18
CA GLU A 155 -24.34 -15.58 -5.94
C GLU A 155 -23.11 -16.47 -5.95
N VAL A 156 -21.92 -15.87 -6.12
CA VAL A 156 -20.65 -16.61 -6.12
C VAL A 156 -20.37 -17.21 -4.73
N GLN A 157 -20.61 -16.48 -3.65
CA GLN A 157 -20.47 -17.02 -2.29
C GLN A 157 -21.47 -18.17 -2.03
N ALA A 158 -22.72 -18.02 -2.44
CA ALA A 158 -23.74 -19.07 -2.30
C ALA A 158 -23.37 -20.33 -3.09
N ALA A 159 -22.82 -20.18 -4.31
CA ALA A 159 -22.30 -21.30 -5.09
C ALA A 159 -21.12 -21.99 -4.36
N GLY A 160 -20.28 -21.22 -3.64
CA GLY A 160 -19.21 -21.73 -2.81
C GLY A 160 -19.69 -22.68 -1.70
N GLY A 161 -20.78 -22.34 -1.01
CA GLY A 161 -21.38 -23.21 0.00
C GLY A 161 -21.91 -24.54 -0.59
N SER A 162 -22.48 -24.47 -1.78
CA SER A 162 -22.93 -25.67 -2.51
C SER A 162 -21.74 -26.54 -2.96
N PHE A 163 -20.68 -25.87 -3.45
CA PHE A 163 -19.46 -26.56 -3.87
C PHE A 163 -18.74 -27.26 -2.70
N ASP A 164 -18.63 -26.61 -1.55
CA ASP A 164 -18.03 -27.16 -0.32
C ASP A 164 -18.76 -28.44 0.13
N SER A 165 -20.09 -28.40 0.07
CA SER A 165 -20.93 -29.56 0.42
C SER A 165 -20.70 -30.77 -0.50
N ALA A 166 -20.42 -30.52 -1.78
CA ALA A 166 -20.15 -31.55 -2.78
C ALA A 166 -18.67 -32.01 -2.80
N ASN A 167 -17.75 -31.16 -2.33
CA ASN A 167 -16.30 -31.37 -2.40
C ASN A 167 -15.63 -31.14 -1.03
N SER A 168 -16.08 -31.84 0.00
CA SER A 168 -15.59 -31.72 1.38
C SER A 168 -14.06 -31.82 1.46
N GLY A 169 -13.43 -30.86 2.13
CA GLY A 169 -11.98 -30.78 2.28
C GLY A 169 -11.21 -30.18 1.09
N TYR A 170 -11.90 -29.74 0.02
CA TYR A 170 -11.26 -29.14 -1.14
C TYR A 170 -10.45 -27.89 -0.77
N PHE A 171 -11.05 -26.98 0.02
CA PHE A 171 -10.37 -25.76 0.46
C PHE A 171 -9.06 -26.05 1.19
N ASP A 172 -9.08 -26.95 2.16
CA ASP A 172 -7.91 -27.30 2.96
C ASP A 172 -6.83 -28.00 2.12
N ALA A 173 -7.27 -28.81 1.13
CA ALA A 173 -6.36 -29.46 0.19
C ALA A 173 -5.67 -28.46 -0.74
N GLU A 174 -6.37 -27.43 -1.24
CA GLU A 174 -5.76 -26.38 -2.06
C GLU A 174 -4.84 -25.47 -1.24
N MET A 175 -5.26 -25.07 -0.04
CA MET A 175 -4.43 -24.33 0.90
C MET A 175 -3.10 -25.04 1.21
N GLY A 176 -3.14 -26.35 1.41
CA GLY A 176 -1.94 -27.16 1.69
C GLY A 176 -0.95 -27.27 0.55
N LYS A 177 -1.30 -26.85 -0.68
CA LYS A 177 -0.40 -26.81 -1.83
C LYS A 177 0.38 -25.50 -1.96
N GLY A 178 0.01 -24.46 -1.23
CA GLY A 178 0.61 -23.12 -1.30
C GLY A 178 2.09 -23.13 -0.92
N LYS A 179 2.90 -22.37 -1.64
CA LYS A 179 4.34 -22.23 -1.41
C LYS A 179 4.73 -20.74 -1.35
N SER A 180 5.79 -20.43 -0.65
CA SER A 180 6.35 -19.08 -0.61
C SER A 180 6.80 -18.57 -1.99
N SER A 181 7.16 -19.48 -2.89
CA SER A 181 7.55 -19.19 -4.27
C SER A 181 6.37 -18.99 -5.23
N ASP A 182 5.13 -19.28 -4.83
CA ASP A 182 3.97 -19.04 -5.67
C ASP A 182 3.75 -17.53 -5.82
N VAL A 183 3.50 -17.08 -7.06
CA VAL A 183 3.19 -15.66 -7.33
C VAL A 183 1.82 -15.33 -6.76
N ALA A 184 1.77 -14.36 -5.85
CA ALA A 184 0.55 -13.95 -5.16
C ALA A 184 -0.09 -12.68 -5.76
N LEU A 185 0.74 -11.85 -6.41
CA LEU A 185 0.35 -10.54 -6.93
C LEU A 185 1.08 -10.24 -8.23
N ILE A 186 0.37 -9.69 -9.21
CA ILE A 186 0.96 -9.04 -10.38
C ILE A 186 0.55 -7.57 -10.35
N CYS A 187 1.51 -6.69 -10.07
CA CYS A 187 1.30 -5.25 -9.95
C CYS A 187 1.83 -4.54 -11.20
N TYR A 188 0.97 -3.83 -11.92
CA TYR A 188 1.37 -3.14 -13.14
C TYR A 188 1.94 -1.76 -12.84
N THR A 189 3.14 -1.49 -13.36
CA THR A 189 3.81 -0.19 -13.24
C THR A 189 3.89 0.49 -14.60
N SER A 190 3.66 1.81 -14.63
CA SER A 190 3.93 2.62 -15.82
C SER A 190 5.45 2.69 -16.03
N GLY A 191 5.97 1.93 -16.96
CA GLY A 191 7.36 2.07 -17.38
C GLY A 191 7.61 3.47 -17.98
N THR A 192 8.82 3.99 -17.79
CA THR A 192 9.19 5.33 -18.31
C THR A 192 9.25 5.39 -19.86
N THR A 193 9.13 4.28 -20.55
CA THR A 193 9.33 4.18 -22.00
C THR A 193 8.55 3.02 -22.63
N GLY A 194 7.22 2.94 -22.47
CA GLY A 194 6.46 1.90 -23.15
C GLY A 194 5.21 1.43 -22.38
N ASP A 195 4.70 0.28 -22.79
CA ASP A 195 3.55 -0.36 -22.15
C ASP A 195 3.83 -0.72 -20.67
N PRO A 196 2.82 -0.71 -19.81
CA PRO A 196 2.95 -1.09 -18.40
C PRO A 196 3.53 -2.51 -18.24
N LYS A 197 4.42 -2.70 -17.25
CA LYS A 197 5.04 -3.98 -16.93
C LYS A 197 4.35 -4.62 -15.72
N GLY A 198 4.05 -5.91 -15.80
CA GLY A 198 3.47 -6.68 -14.70
C GLY A 198 4.55 -7.22 -13.77
N VAL A 199 4.77 -6.57 -12.63
CA VAL A 199 5.73 -7.00 -11.60
C VAL A 199 5.15 -8.18 -10.84
N MET A 200 5.81 -9.34 -10.89
CA MET A 200 5.41 -10.54 -10.17
C MET A 200 6.00 -10.57 -8.77
N LEU A 201 5.14 -10.57 -7.76
CA LEU A 201 5.53 -10.70 -6.35
C LEU A 201 5.01 -12.02 -5.79
N THR A 202 5.92 -12.84 -5.28
CA THR A 202 5.57 -14.11 -4.62
C THR A 202 5.07 -13.86 -3.18
N HIS A 203 4.44 -14.88 -2.57
CA HIS A 203 4.14 -14.81 -1.14
C HIS A 203 5.39 -14.53 -0.32
N GLY A 204 6.52 -15.14 -0.66
CA GLY A 204 7.81 -14.93 -0.01
C GLY A 204 8.28 -13.48 -0.10
N ASN A 205 8.23 -12.87 -1.29
CA ASN A 205 8.60 -11.46 -1.48
C ASN A 205 7.73 -10.53 -0.62
N LEU A 206 6.40 -10.70 -0.68
CA LEU A 206 5.45 -9.88 0.08
C LEU A 206 5.64 -10.03 1.59
N LEU A 207 5.80 -11.26 2.07
CA LEU A 207 6.05 -11.53 3.50
C LEU A 207 7.39 -10.96 3.96
N ALA A 208 8.46 -11.05 3.14
CA ALA A 208 9.75 -10.43 3.44
C ALA A 208 9.60 -8.92 3.58
N CYS A 209 8.93 -8.25 2.63
CA CYS A 209 8.67 -6.80 2.70
C CYS A 209 7.88 -6.42 3.95
N GLY A 210 6.82 -7.16 4.28
CA GLY A 210 6.04 -6.91 5.49
C GLY A 210 6.86 -7.09 6.77
N ARG A 211 7.71 -8.14 6.86
CA ARG A 211 8.62 -8.37 8.00
C ARG A 211 9.66 -7.27 8.15
N ILE A 212 10.25 -6.84 7.03
CA ILE A 212 11.18 -5.72 7.01
C ILE A 212 10.51 -4.47 7.58
N PHE A 213 9.28 -4.18 7.16
CA PHE A 213 8.53 -3.04 7.67
C PHE A 213 8.27 -3.15 9.18
N VAL A 214 7.76 -4.29 9.64
CA VAL A 214 7.47 -4.54 11.07
C VAL A 214 8.73 -4.49 11.94
N ALA A 215 9.90 -4.85 11.39
CA ALA A 215 11.18 -4.78 12.12
C ALA A 215 11.71 -3.34 12.24
N ASN A 216 11.34 -2.43 11.33
CA ASN A 216 11.84 -1.04 11.32
C ASN A 216 10.86 -0.06 11.98
N GLU A 217 9.58 -0.42 12.07
CA GLU A 217 8.53 0.40 12.69
C GLU A 217 7.85 -0.36 13.84
N ASP A 218 7.45 0.38 14.89
CA ASP A 218 6.72 -0.20 16.02
C ASP A 218 5.27 -0.53 15.61
N VAL A 219 5.11 -1.66 14.90
CA VAL A 219 3.80 -2.16 14.45
C VAL A 219 3.27 -3.23 15.40
N ARG A 220 2.01 -3.12 15.77
CA ARG A 220 1.36 -3.95 16.80
C ARG A 220 0.02 -4.49 16.32
N ALA A 221 -0.44 -5.59 16.91
CA ALA A 221 -1.78 -6.15 16.66
C ALA A 221 -2.92 -5.16 17.01
N SER A 222 -2.66 -4.22 17.92
CA SER A 222 -3.63 -3.18 18.31
C SER A 222 -3.67 -1.98 17.36
N ASP A 223 -2.96 -2.02 16.24
CA ASP A 223 -2.92 -0.91 15.30
C ASP A 223 -4.15 -0.85 14.42
N ASP A 224 -4.50 0.40 14.10
CA ASP A 224 -5.53 0.76 13.15
C ASP A 224 -4.88 1.45 11.95
N PHE A 225 -5.03 0.92 10.75
CA PHE A 225 -4.60 1.55 9.50
C PHE A 225 -5.80 2.02 8.69
N LEU A 226 -5.68 3.12 7.98
CA LEU A 226 -6.68 3.55 7.03
C LEU A 226 -6.26 3.12 5.62
N ALA A 227 -7.07 2.28 4.98
CA ALA A 227 -6.89 1.81 3.62
C ALA A 227 -7.42 2.86 2.63
N TYR A 228 -6.55 3.63 2.02
CA TYR A 228 -6.94 4.67 1.06
C TYR A 228 -5.94 4.84 -0.11
N LEU A 229 -4.84 4.12 -0.06
CA LEU A 229 -3.94 4.03 -1.20
C LEU A 229 -4.64 3.25 -2.33
N PRO A 230 -4.40 3.57 -3.59
CA PRO A 230 -4.96 2.78 -4.69
C PRO A 230 -4.61 1.29 -4.55
N MET A 231 -5.58 0.39 -4.68
CA MET A 231 -5.34 -1.06 -4.59
C MET A 231 -4.34 -1.56 -5.64
N ALA A 232 -4.22 -0.86 -6.77
CA ALA A 232 -3.23 -1.12 -7.81
C ALA A 232 -1.77 -0.80 -7.38
N TRP A 233 -1.57 -0.08 -6.27
CA TRP A 233 -0.25 0.16 -5.71
C TRP A 233 0.19 -0.99 -4.83
N VAL A 234 1.45 -1.42 -4.99
CA VAL A 234 2.06 -2.38 -4.07
C VAL A 234 2.02 -1.91 -2.62
N GLY A 235 2.08 -0.58 -2.41
CA GLY A 235 1.95 0.03 -1.09
C GLY A 235 0.65 -0.34 -0.39
N ASP A 236 -0.50 -0.33 -1.07
CA ASP A 236 -1.76 -0.77 -0.47
C ASP A 236 -1.70 -2.24 -0.06
N THR A 237 -1.23 -3.11 -0.94
CA THR A 237 -1.08 -4.54 -0.63
C THR A 237 -0.15 -4.76 0.56
N VAL A 238 1.03 -4.13 0.61
CA VAL A 238 1.99 -4.36 1.70
C VAL A 238 1.52 -3.74 3.01
N TYR A 239 1.15 -2.47 3.01
CA TYR A 239 0.81 -1.76 4.25
C TYR A 239 -0.62 -2.02 4.73
N GLY A 240 -1.57 -2.21 3.82
CA GLY A 240 -2.96 -2.51 4.14
C GLY A 240 -3.18 -4.00 4.43
N LEU A 241 -2.77 -4.89 3.53
CA LEU A 241 -3.07 -6.31 3.62
C LEU A 241 -1.97 -7.10 4.32
N VAL A 242 -0.73 -7.07 3.80
CA VAL A 242 0.35 -7.95 4.26
C VAL A 242 0.70 -7.71 5.73
N ILE A 243 0.87 -6.45 6.12
CA ILE A 243 1.19 -6.09 7.52
C ILE A 243 0.04 -6.47 8.44
N SER A 244 -1.22 -6.20 8.04
CA SER A 244 -2.39 -6.59 8.83
C SER A 244 -2.45 -8.11 9.06
N LEU A 245 -2.17 -8.91 8.03
CA LEU A 245 -2.10 -10.38 8.15
C LEU A 245 -0.94 -10.83 9.06
N LEU A 246 0.23 -10.22 8.92
CA LEU A 246 1.43 -10.59 9.70
C LEU A 246 1.25 -10.39 11.20
N VAL A 247 0.73 -9.22 11.61
CA VAL A 247 0.67 -8.82 13.03
C VAL A 247 -0.73 -8.92 13.63
N GLY A 248 -1.78 -9.05 12.82
CA GLY A 248 -3.17 -9.06 13.26
C GLY A 248 -3.77 -7.65 13.46
N ALA A 249 -3.20 -6.61 12.84
CA ALA A 249 -3.72 -5.25 12.91
C ALA A 249 -5.01 -5.06 12.13
N THR A 250 -5.79 -4.04 12.49
CA THR A 250 -7.07 -3.74 11.83
C THR A 250 -6.87 -2.82 10.62
N ASN A 251 -7.35 -3.25 9.45
CA ASN A 251 -7.43 -2.42 8.26
C ASN A 251 -8.80 -1.74 8.18
N ASN A 252 -8.87 -0.43 7.93
CA ASN A 252 -10.12 0.32 7.95
C ASN A 252 -10.36 0.96 6.58
N CYS A 253 -11.42 0.55 5.89
CA CYS A 253 -11.82 1.07 4.59
C CYS A 253 -12.71 2.31 4.77
N PRO A 254 -12.34 3.48 4.19
CA PRO A 254 -13.13 4.69 4.28
C PRO A 254 -14.46 4.54 3.53
N GLU A 255 -15.42 5.44 3.80
CA GLU A 255 -16.73 5.37 3.15
C GLU A 255 -16.64 5.58 1.63
N ARG A 256 -15.77 6.49 1.20
CA ARG A 256 -15.48 6.78 -0.23
C ARG A 256 -14.22 7.66 -0.33
N PRO A 257 -13.59 7.78 -1.49
CA PRO A 257 -12.38 8.59 -1.66
C PRO A 257 -12.55 10.05 -1.20
N SER A 258 -13.71 10.66 -1.44
CA SER A 258 -13.98 12.04 -1.04
C SER A 258 -14.10 12.25 0.49
N THR A 259 -14.27 11.19 1.27
CA THR A 259 -14.41 11.26 2.73
C THR A 259 -13.15 10.88 3.49
N VAL A 260 -12.09 10.45 2.80
CA VAL A 260 -10.83 9.95 3.40
C VAL A 260 -10.31 10.87 4.52
N MET A 261 -10.25 12.19 4.29
CA MET A 261 -9.75 13.14 5.29
C MET A 261 -10.64 13.25 6.52
N ARG A 262 -11.96 13.08 6.38
CA ARG A 262 -12.91 13.04 7.50
C ARG A 262 -12.75 11.73 8.27
N ASP A 263 -12.67 10.63 7.54
CA ASP A 263 -12.59 9.29 8.11
C ASP A 263 -11.23 9.06 8.78
N LEU A 264 -10.13 9.61 8.22
CA LEU A 264 -8.80 9.68 8.85
C LEU A 264 -8.87 10.38 10.22
N ARG A 265 -9.52 11.55 10.27
CA ARG A 265 -9.67 12.30 11.51
C ARG A 265 -10.51 11.57 12.55
N GLU A 266 -11.58 10.92 12.13
CA GLU A 266 -12.48 10.18 13.01
C GLU A 266 -11.82 8.91 13.57
N LEU A 267 -11.12 8.16 12.72
CA LEU A 267 -10.42 6.95 13.09
C LEU A 267 -9.20 7.25 13.98
N GLY A 268 -8.43 8.25 13.62
CA GLY A 268 -7.14 8.52 14.27
C GLY A 268 -6.19 7.34 14.14
N PRO A 269 -5.73 6.95 12.94
CA PRO A 269 -4.89 5.77 12.74
C PRO A 269 -3.57 5.86 13.50
N THR A 270 -2.99 4.70 13.79
CA THR A 270 -1.74 4.58 14.56
C THR A 270 -0.49 4.67 13.70
N GLY A 271 -0.64 4.46 12.40
CA GLY A 271 0.37 4.64 11.37
C GLY A 271 -0.24 5.20 10.09
N ILE A 272 0.51 6.02 9.37
CA ILE A 272 0.05 6.69 8.15
C ILE A 272 1.15 6.62 7.09
N ILE A 273 0.78 6.22 5.89
CA ILE A 273 1.64 6.28 4.71
C ILE A 273 0.90 7.10 3.66
N ALA A 274 1.52 8.15 3.18
CA ALA A 274 0.94 9.00 2.16
C ALA A 274 2.00 9.52 1.19
N PRO A 275 1.70 9.62 -0.11
CA PRO A 275 2.56 10.31 -1.04
C PRO A 275 2.66 11.81 -0.70
N PRO A 276 3.74 12.52 -1.13
CA PRO A 276 3.95 13.94 -0.85
C PRO A 276 2.75 14.83 -1.15
N ALA A 277 2.04 14.58 -2.24
CA ALA A 277 0.87 15.36 -2.64
C ALA A 277 -0.25 15.40 -1.58
N ILE A 278 -0.44 14.31 -0.82
CA ILE A 278 -1.41 14.28 0.28
C ILE A 278 -0.95 15.19 1.43
N TRP A 279 0.33 15.14 1.81
CA TRP A 279 0.92 16.00 2.83
C TRP A 279 0.84 17.48 2.43
N GLU A 280 1.18 17.81 1.20
CA GLU A 280 1.08 19.18 0.65
C GLU A 280 -0.37 19.67 0.62
N GLY A 281 -1.32 18.81 0.27
CA GLY A 281 -2.75 19.11 0.34
C GLY A 281 -3.22 19.39 1.77
N MET A 282 -2.75 18.61 2.75
CA MET A 282 -3.03 18.86 4.17
C MET A 282 -2.44 20.20 4.64
N LEU A 283 -1.19 20.50 4.27
CA LEU A 283 -0.54 21.76 4.60
C LEU A 283 -1.30 22.97 4.01
N SER A 284 -1.64 22.91 2.74
CA SER A 284 -2.41 23.94 2.04
C SER A 284 -3.76 24.20 2.73
N ASN A 285 -4.47 23.14 3.09
CA ASN A 285 -5.74 23.24 3.82
C ASN A 285 -5.57 23.86 5.23
N LEU A 286 -4.49 23.54 5.93
CA LEU A 286 -4.19 24.12 7.24
C LEU A 286 -3.87 25.61 7.11
N GLN A 287 -3.09 26.02 6.11
CA GLN A 287 -2.77 27.42 5.83
C GLN A 287 -4.02 28.23 5.50
N LEU A 288 -4.92 27.71 4.65
CA LEU A 288 -6.20 28.36 4.32
C LEU A 288 -7.10 28.54 5.55
N LYS A 289 -7.23 27.49 6.36
CA LYS A 289 -7.99 27.57 7.63
C LYS A 289 -7.34 28.52 8.61
N GLY A 290 -6.01 28.52 8.71
CA GLY A 290 -5.24 29.46 9.53
C GLY A 290 -5.47 30.92 9.11
N ALA A 291 -5.43 31.21 7.81
CA ALA A 291 -5.68 32.54 7.27
C ALA A 291 -7.11 33.03 7.54
N SER A 292 -8.09 32.14 7.50
CA SER A 292 -9.51 32.43 7.78
C SER A 292 -9.87 32.42 9.28
N ALA A 293 -8.92 32.09 10.17
CA ALA A 293 -9.15 32.04 11.60
C ALA A 293 -9.25 33.42 12.23
N SER A 294 -9.79 33.49 13.47
CA SER A 294 -9.82 34.74 14.23
C SER A 294 -8.41 35.34 14.40
N PRO A 295 -8.27 36.68 14.55
CA PRO A 295 -6.95 37.32 14.63
C PRO A 295 -6.03 36.71 15.72
N MET A 296 -6.58 36.31 16.86
CA MET A 296 -5.82 35.70 17.94
C MET A 296 -5.31 34.29 17.55
N LYS A 297 -6.17 33.45 16.97
CA LYS A 297 -5.77 32.10 16.49
C LYS A 297 -4.73 32.19 15.40
N ARG A 298 -4.89 33.11 14.45
CA ARG A 298 -3.93 33.34 13.37
C ARG A 298 -2.57 33.77 13.91
N LYS A 299 -2.52 34.73 14.85
CA LYS A 299 -1.27 35.15 15.50
C LYS A 299 -0.60 33.99 16.24
N ALA A 300 -1.37 33.21 16.99
CA ALA A 300 -0.86 32.04 17.70
C ALA A 300 -0.29 31.01 16.72
N PHE A 301 -1.03 30.68 15.66
CA PHE A 301 -0.56 29.74 14.63
C PHE A 301 0.76 30.21 14.01
N THR A 302 0.85 31.46 13.52
CA THR A 302 2.06 32.01 12.91
C THR A 302 3.25 31.99 13.87
N TYR A 303 3.03 32.46 15.12
CA TYR A 303 4.09 32.53 16.13
C TYR A 303 4.63 31.14 16.48
N PHE A 304 3.76 30.18 16.81
CA PHE A 304 4.18 28.84 17.21
C PHE A 304 4.69 28.01 16.02
N SER A 305 4.22 28.26 14.79
CA SER A 305 4.83 27.64 13.59
C SER A 305 6.29 28.04 13.43
N GLY A 306 6.62 29.32 13.68
CA GLY A 306 8.02 29.79 13.66
C GLY A 306 8.87 29.13 14.78
N ILE A 307 8.31 28.94 15.98
CA ILE A 307 8.97 28.19 17.06
C ILE A 307 9.21 26.74 16.68
N ALA A 308 8.21 26.09 16.08
CA ALA A 308 8.32 24.71 15.63
C ALA A 308 9.43 24.52 14.59
N GLN A 309 9.50 25.42 13.60
CA GLN A 309 10.57 25.39 12.59
C GLN A 309 11.95 25.57 13.20
N GLN A 310 12.13 26.56 14.10
CA GLN A 310 13.42 26.79 14.77
C GLN A 310 13.88 25.56 15.59
N ILE A 311 12.94 24.89 16.27
CA ILE A 311 13.25 23.67 17.01
C ILE A 311 13.67 22.56 16.07
N GLU A 312 12.97 22.39 14.95
CA GLU A 312 13.26 21.31 14.00
C GLU A 312 14.56 21.56 13.24
N ASP A 313 14.86 22.81 12.86
CA ASP A 313 16.14 23.18 12.24
C ASP A 313 17.33 22.87 13.17
N LEU A 314 17.21 23.18 14.48
CA LEU A 314 18.23 22.81 15.46
C LEU A 314 18.44 21.29 15.57
N LYS A 315 17.36 20.51 15.48
CA LYS A 315 17.44 19.04 15.49
C LYS A 315 18.11 18.50 14.21
N PHE A 316 17.80 19.06 13.04
CA PHE A 316 18.46 18.66 11.78
C PHE A 316 19.96 18.96 11.78
N ASP A 317 20.35 20.04 12.46
CA ASP A 317 21.76 20.43 12.62
C ASP A 317 22.47 19.69 13.79
N ASP A 318 21.83 18.72 14.43
CA ASP A 318 22.31 18.04 15.65
C ASP A 318 22.71 19.04 16.78
N LYS A 319 22.00 20.18 16.91
CA LYS A 319 22.27 21.23 17.90
C LYS A 319 21.33 21.12 19.10
N ASP A 320 21.83 21.52 20.25
CA ASP A 320 21.03 21.61 21.49
C ASP A 320 19.92 22.65 21.38
N ILE A 321 18.72 22.31 21.85
CA ILE A 321 17.58 23.22 21.90
C ILE A 321 17.68 24.07 23.16
N PRO A 322 17.77 25.41 23.05
CA PRO A 322 17.79 26.31 24.22
C PRO A 322 16.55 26.09 25.12
N LEU A 323 16.75 26.13 26.46
CA LEU A 323 15.68 25.87 27.43
C LEU A 323 14.42 26.75 27.22
N GLY A 324 14.61 28.03 26.88
CA GLY A 324 13.49 28.95 26.62
C GLY A 324 12.71 28.53 25.36
N LEU A 325 13.39 28.08 24.30
CA LEU A 325 12.75 27.61 23.06
C LEU A 325 12.01 26.29 23.29
N ASN A 326 12.58 25.38 24.09
CA ASN A 326 11.93 24.13 24.48
C ASN A 326 10.65 24.38 25.30
N LEU A 327 10.67 25.36 26.23
CA LEU A 327 9.49 25.73 27.00
C LEU A 327 8.38 26.32 26.11
N LEU A 328 8.75 27.19 25.16
CA LEU A 328 7.82 27.72 24.15
C LEU A 328 7.25 26.63 23.26
N GLY A 329 8.07 25.63 22.85
CA GLY A 329 7.63 24.46 22.13
C GLY A 329 6.57 23.64 22.91
N LYS A 330 6.77 23.42 24.20
CA LYS A 330 5.78 22.76 25.07
C LYS A 330 4.48 23.54 25.20
N LEU A 331 4.56 24.87 25.27
CA LEU A 331 3.36 25.72 25.25
C LEU A 331 2.66 25.62 23.88
N GLY A 332 3.43 25.64 22.78
CA GLY A 332 2.92 25.45 21.42
C GLY A 332 2.23 24.10 21.24
N GLU A 333 2.76 23.04 21.85
CA GLU A 333 2.14 21.72 21.88
C GLU A 333 0.71 21.77 22.43
N PHE A 334 0.52 22.45 23.55
CA PHE A 334 -0.80 22.55 24.18
C PHE A 334 -1.77 23.44 23.40
N VAL A 335 -1.28 24.57 22.86
CA VAL A 335 -2.14 25.61 22.28
C VAL A 335 -2.40 25.39 20.79
N VAL A 336 -1.43 24.84 20.04
CA VAL A 336 -1.46 24.78 18.56
C VAL A 336 -1.20 23.39 18.02
N PHE A 337 -0.09 22.74 18.39
CA PHE A 337 0.36 21.53 17.69
C PHE A 337 -0.54 20.33 17.96
N GLY A 338 -0.83 20.06 19.24
CA GLY A 338 -1.74 18.99 19.66
C GLY A 338 -3.13 19.11 19.02
N PRO A 339 -3.81 20.28 19.14
CA PRO A 339 -5.08 20.53 18.45
C PRO A 339 -5.03 20.33 16.93
N ILE A 340 -3.93 20.71 16.27
CA ILE A 340 -3.79 20.51 14.82
C ILE A 340 -3.59 19.05 14.48
N ARG A 341 -2.74 18.32 15.22
CA ARG A 341 -2.61 16.86 15.04
C ARG A 341 -3.94 16.14 15.24
N ASP A 342 -4.73 16.57 16.20
CA ASP A 342 -6.08 16.02 16.40
C ASP A 342 -7.01 16.30 15.21
N GLN A 343 -6.97 17.53 14.68
CA GLN A 343 -7.71 17.92 13.47
C GLN A 343 -7.28 17.13 12.21
N LEU A 344 -6.03 16.68 12.16
CA LEU A 344 -5.50 15.86 11.08
C LEU A 344 -5.71 14.35 11.31
N GLY A 345 -6.26 13.94 12.46
CA GLY A 345 -6.37 12.52 12.82
C GLY A 345 -5.03 11.86 13.18
N MET A 346 -3.99 12.66 13.48
CA MET A 346 -2.61 12.17 13.67
C MET A 346 -2.19 12.13 15.15
N ARG A 347 -3.12 12.31 16.08
CA ARG A 347 -2.79 12.35 17.51
C ARG A 347 -2.28 11.00 18.04
N ARG A 348 -2.78 9.90 17.49
CA ARG A 348 -2.39 8.52 17.85
C ARG A 348 -1.25 7.98 16.97
N ALA A 349 -0.93 8.65 15.86
CA ALA A 349 0.07 8.18 14.93
C ALA A 349 1.46 8.14 15.59
N ARG A 350 2.07 6.96 15.62
CA ARG A 350 3.42 6.76 16.15
C ARG A 350 4.46 6.96 15.06
N TRP A 351 4.13 6.62 13.84
CA TRP A 351 4.94 6.82 12.64
C TRP A 351 4.09 7.33 11.48
N CYS A 352 4.68 8.18 10.68
CA CYS A 352 4.10 8.70 9.46
C CYS A 352 5.15 8.65 8.36
N LEU A 353 4.79 8.09 7.22
CA LEU A 353 5.72 7.88 6.12
C LEU A 353 5.30 8.65 4.87
N THR A 354 6.31 9.09 4.12
CA THR A 354 6.12 9.65 2.78
C THR A 354 7.13 9.04 1.80
N GLY A 355 6.68 8.74 0.60
CA GLY A 355 7.51 8.14 -0.45
C GLY A 355 6.81 8.11 -1.79
N GLY A 356 7.46 7.50 -2.77
CA GLY A 356 6.97 7.42 -4.16
C GLY A 356 7.26 8.66 -5.01
N ALA A 357 7.61 9.79 -4.39
CA ALA A 357 8.07 11.00 -5.03
C ALA A 357 8.89 11.84 -4.04
N PRO A 358 9.73 12.79 -4.50
CA PRO A 358 10.42 13.72 -3.61
C PRO A 358 9.42 14.61 -2.85
N MET A 359 9.67 14.85 -1.57
CA MET A 359 8.90 15.79 -0.75
C MET A 359 9.67 17.10 -0.60
N GLY A 360 8.97 18.23 -0.78
CA GLY A 360 9.55 19.54 -0.53
C GLY A 360 10.00 19.71 0.93
N PRO A 361 11.21 20.25 1.17
CA PRO A 361 11.80 20.35 2.51
C PRO A 361 10.95 21.17 3.48
N ASP A 362 10.26 22.18 3.02
CA ASP A 362 9.41 23.02 3.87
C ASP A 362 8.18 22.29 4.37
N THR A 363 7.56 21.46 3.54
CA THR A 363 6.44 20.59 3.95
C THR A 363 6.90 19.57 4.99
N PHE A 364 8.05 18.93 4.75
CA PHE A 364 8.63 17.97 5.67
C PHE A 364 8.93 18.60 7.05
N ARG A 365 9.64 19.76 7.07
CA ARG A 365 9.94 20.52 8.29
C ARG A 365 8.68 20.96 9.04
N PHE A 366 7.65 21.39 8.32
CA PHE A 366 6.39 21.81 8.92
C PHE A 366 5.76 20.68 9.74
N PHE A 367 5.54 19.51 9.14
CA PHE A 367 4.88 18.41 9.85
C PHE A 367 5.71 17.88 11.01
N ARG A 368 7.02 17.77 10.84
CA ARG A 368 7.91 17.36 11.94
C ARG A 368 7.92 18.38 13.07
N GLY A 369 7.99 19.66 12.76
CA GLY A 369 7.92 20.74 13.73
C GLY A 369 6.61 20.72 14.54
N PHE A 370 5.52 20.25 13.94
CA PHE A 370 4.24 20.02 14.64
C PHE A 370 4.19 18.71 15.43
N GLY A 371 5.31 18.01 15.59
CA GLY A 371 5.44 16.81 16.40
C GLY A 371 4.89 15.55 15.72
N ILE A 372 4.72 15.57 14.39
CA ILE A 372 4.39 14.38 13.61
C ILE A 372 5.70 13.68 13.27
N ASN A 373 5.83 12.39 13.62
CA ASN A 373 7.01 11.59 13.30
C ASN A 373 7.01 11.20 11.81
N LEU A 374 7.14 12.23 10.95
CA LEU A 374 7.19 12.06 9.50
C LEU A 374 8.58 11.63 9.08
N LYS A 375 8.68 10.56 8.31
CA LYS A 375 9.91 9.99 7.78
C LYS A 375 9.78 9.77 6.28
N GLN A 376 10.88 9.92 5.56
CA GLN A 376 10.94 9.59 4.14
C GLN A 376 11.30 8.13 3.96
N VAL A 377 10.68 7.49 2.96
CA VAL A 377 10.99 6.14 2.52
C VAL A 377 11.30 6.15 1.02
N TYR A 378 12.18 5.25 0.61
CA TYR A 378 12.43 4.95 -0.79
C TYR A 378 12.09 3.49 -1.05
N GLY A 379 11.45 3.26 -2.18
CA GLY A 379 11.08 1.94 -2.63
C GLY A 379 10.35 1.98 -3.96
N MET A 380 10.16 0.81 -4.53
CA MET A 380 9.48 0.61 -5.81
C MET A 380 8.74 -0.72 -5.80
N THR A 381 7.89 -0.93 -6.78
CA THR A 381 7.06 -2.14 -6.87
C THR A 381 7.90 -3.41 -6.93
N GLU A 382 9.03 -3.38 -7.63
CA GLU A 382 9.94 -4.51 -7.82
C GLU A 382 10.64 -4.99 -6.54
N VAL A 383 10.51 -4.24 -5.46
CA VAL A 383 11.03 -4.61 -4.13
C VAL A 383 9.95 -4.51 -3.04
N GLY A 384 8.69 -4.63 -3.43
CA GLY A 384 7.56 -4.58 -2.49
C GLY A 384 7.36 -3.22 -1.79
N GLY A 385 7.91 -2.13 -2.35
CA GLY A 385 7.63 -0.76 -1.89
C GLY A 385 8.52 -0.22 -0.78
N LEU A 386 9.47 -0.99 -0.22
CA LEU A 386 10.36 -0.50 0.85
C LEU A 386 11.78 -1.00 0.64
N VAL A 387 12.73 -0.06 0.48
CA VAL A 387 14.18 -0.29 0.37
C VAL A 387 14.91 0.36 1.52
N SER A 388 14.66 1.66 1.72
CA SER A 388 15.27 2.44 2.79
C SER A 388 14.23 3.25 3.54
N LEU A 389 14.52 3.53 4.79
CA LEU A 389 13.66 4.25 5.72
C LEU A 389 14.52 5.11 6.65
N GLN A 390 14.07 6.30 6.94
CA GLN A 390 14.76 7.15 7.93
C GLN A 390 14.55 6.60 9.34
N PRO A 391 15.64 6.31 10.10
CA PRO A 391 15.54 5.90 11.49
C PRO A 391 14.93 7.00 12.36
N ASP A 392 14.31 6.62 13.47
CA ASP A 392 13.81 7.57 14.47
C ASP A 392 14.96 8.45 15.00
N GLY A 393 14.72 9.76 15.06
CA GLY A 393 15.71 10.74 15.46
C GLY A 393 16.77 11.13 14.40
N GLN A 394 16.76 10.47 13.23
CA GLN A 394 17.72 10.75 12.14
C GLN A 394 17.01 11.20 10.85
N ALA A 395 15.77 11.62 10.93
CA ALA A 395 15.03 12.10 9.78
C ALA A 395 15.63 13.42 9.26
N SER A 396 15.77 13.53 7.94
CA SER A 396 16.31 14.71 7.25
C SER A 396 15.51 14.95 5.95
N PRO A 397 15.29 16.20 5.54
CA PRO A 397 14.61 16.48 4.28
C PRO A 397 15.37 16.01 3.03
N ASP A 398 16.70 15.83 3.13
CA ASP A 398 17.60 15.63 2.01
C ASP A 398 17.94 14.15 1.75
N THR A 399 17.44 13.22 2.57
CA THR A 399 17.76 11.79 2.45
C THR A 399 16.50 10.92 2.55
N VAL A 400 16.62 9.68 2.10
CA VAL A 400 15.56 8.66 2.25
C VAL A 400 15.93 7.59 3.30
N GLY A 401 16.92 7.90 4.14
CA GLY A 401 17.34 7.05 5.27
C GLY A 401 18.33 5.96 4.89
N THR A 402 18.46 4.98 5.79
CA THR A 402 19.37 3.84 5.62
C THR A 402 18.64 2.65 4.99
N ALA A 403 19.39 1.75 4.35
CA ALA A 403 18.85 0.48 3.89
C ALA A 403 18.17 -0.26 5.05
N CYS A 404 16.96 -0.78 4.80
CA CYS A 404 16.25 -1.56 5.78
C CYS A 404 16.95 -2.90 6.05
N ALA A 405 16.85 -3.42 7.27
CA ALA A 405 17.43 -4.71 7.62
C ALA A 405 16.93 -5.82 6.69
N GLY A 406 17.86 -6.59 6.11
CA GLY A 406 17.53 -7.64 5.13
C GLY A 406 17.50 -7.17 3.67
N ILE A 407 17.84 -5.90 3.42
CA ILE A 407 18.03 -5.34 2.08
C ILE A 407 19.46 -4.82 1.97
N ASP A 408 20.19 -5.29 0.97
CA ASP A 408 21.48 -4.75 0.60
C ASP A 408 21.31 -3.67 -0.48
N VAL A 409 21.99 -2.54 -0.29
CA VAL A 409 22.02 -1.42 -1.25
C VAL A 409 23.46 -1.12 -1.60
N ARG A 410 23.74 -0.98 -2.88
CA ARG A 410 25.02 -0.48 -3.37
C ARG A 410 24.82 0.61 -4.43
N ILE A 411 25.82 1.43 -4.60
CA ILE A 411 25.92 2.36 -5.73
C ILE A 411 26.92 1.78 -6.71
N SER A 412 26.51 1.58 -7.96
CA SER A 412 27.37 1.09 -9.03
C SER A 412 28.38 2.17 -9.47
N ASP A 413 29.38 1.79 -10.27
CA ASP A 413 30.42 2.70 -10.77
C ASP A 413 29.85 3.84 -11.64
N ASP A 414 28.68 3.64 -12.24
CA ASP A 414 27.93 4.64 -13.01
C ASP A 414 26.91 5.43 -12.19
N GLY A 415 26.93 5.26 -10.85
CA GLY A 415 26.08 6.01 -9.92
C GLY A 415 24.66 5.48 -9.75
N GLU A 416 24.33 4.30 -10.33
CA GLU A 416 23.00 3.69 -10.20
C GLU A 416 22.85 3.00 -8.84
N VAL A 417 21.70 3.19 -8.19
CA VAL A 417 21.31 2.45 -6.99
C VAL A 417 20.94 1.03 -7.38
N GLN A 418 21.57 0.04 -6.76
CA GLN A 418 21.28 -1.38 -6.98
C GLN A 418 20.91 -2.06 -5.67
N ILE A 419 19.98 -3.02 -5.75
CA ILE A 419 19.31 -3.62 -4.58
C ILE A 419 19.37 -5.14 -4.65
N LYS A 420 19.58 -5.77 -3.48
CA LYS A 420 19.52 -7.22 -3.32
C LYS A 420 18.80 -7.55 -2.01
N GLY A 421 17.94 -8.56 -2.03
CA GLY A 421 17.20 -9.00 -0.85
C GLY A 421 16.02 -9.90 -1.19
N GLU A 422 15.41 -10.51 -0.18
CA GLU A 422 14.28 -11.44 -0.36
C GLU A 422 13.00 -10.75 -0.89
N GLY A 423 12.89 -9.43 -0.71
CA GLY A 423 11.78 -8.63 -1.23
C GLY A 423 11.84 -8.35 -2.73
N VAL A 424 12.99 -8.63 -3.40
CA VAL A 424 13.13 -8.42 -4.84
C VAL A 424 12.23 -9.37 -5.62
N PHE A 425 11.50 -8.83 -6.57
CA PHE A 425 10.46 -9.50 -7.35
C PHE A 425 10.94 -10.76 -8.08
N ALA A 426 9.99 -11.62 -8.49
CA ALA A 426 10.30 -12.82 -9.26
C ALA A 426 10.60 -12.54 -10.75
N GLY A 427 10.28 -11.34 -11.25
CA GLY A 427 10.45 -10.92 -12.62
C GLY A 427 9.23 -10.20 -13.18
N TYR A 428 9.30 -9.78 -14.44
CA TYR A 428 8.16 -9.19 -15.15
C TYR A 428 7.37 -10.27 -15.88
N TYR A 429 6.06 -10.28 -15.66
CA TYR A 429 5.15 -11.27 -16.24
C TYR A 429 5.25 -11.26 -17.78
N ARG A 430 5.59 -12.41 -18.39
CA ARG A 430 5.76 -12.61 -19.85
C ARG A 430 6.74 -11.62 -20.52
N GLN A 431 7.73 -11.14 -19.78
CA GLN A 431 8.75 -10.21 -20.29
C GLN A 431 10.13 -10.62 -19.72
N ASP A 432 10.61 -11.81 -20.10
CA ASP A 432 11.87 -12.38 -19.59
C ASP A 432 13.09 -11.55 -20.00
N ASP A 433 13.07 -10.96 -21.21
CA ASP A 433 14.07 -10.02 -21.70
C ASP A 433 14.17 -8.78 -20.80
N LYS A 434 13.03 -8.21 -20.42
CA LYS A 434 12.98 -7.06 -19.50
C LYS A 434 13.42 -7.43 -18.07
N THR A 435 13.13 -8.65 -17.64
CA THR A 435 13.60 -9.18 -16.37
C THR A 435 15.14 -9.29 -16.39
N ALA A 436 15.71 -9.85 -17.44
CA ALA A 436 17.16 -9.95 -17.59
C ALA A 436 17.85 -8.57 -17.67
N GLU A 437 17.27 -7.60 -18.39
CA GLU A 437 17.77 -6.22 -18.44
C GLU A 437 17.78 -5.53 -17.06
N ALA A 438 16.79 -5.86 -16.21
CA ALA A 438 16.65 -5.26 -14.88
C ALA A 438 17.57 -5.89 -13.82
N MET A 439 18.25 -6.98 -14.12
CA MET A 439 19.16 -7.66 -13.21
C MET A 439 20.60 -7.53 -13.69
N SER A 440 21.52 -7.28 -12.76
CA SER A 440 22.97 -7.36 -13.05
C SER A 440 23.43 -8.81 -13.13
N GLU A 441 24.59 -9.06 -13.73
CA GLU A 441 25.18 -10.40 -13.85
C GLU A 441 25.41 -11.09 -12.50
N ASP A 442 25.67 -10.33 -11.43
CA ASP A 442 25.87 -10.80 -10.06
C ASP A 442 24.59 -10.81 -9.21
N GLY A 443 23.42 -10.63 -9.86
CA GLY A 443 22.10 -10.84 -9.26
C GLY A 443 21.59 -9.66 -8.41
N TRP A 444 21.99 -8.42 -8.72
CA TRP A 444 21.42 -7.21 -8.14
C TRP A 444 20.34 -6.64 -9.06
N TYR A 445 19.25 -6.20 -8.46
CA TYR A 445 18.21 -5.45 -9.19
C TYR A 445 18.70 -4.02 -9.45
N ARG A 446 18.61 -3.59 -10.70
CA ARG A 446 18.97 -2.27 -11.21
C ARG A 446 17.75 -1.37 -11.14
N THR A 447 17.78 -0.34 -10.27
CA THR A 447 16.61 0.50 -10.04
C THR A 447 16.34 1.50 -11.15
N GLY A 448 17.37 1.85 -11.91
CA GLY A 448 17.33 2.96 -12.86
C GLY A 448 17.33 4.32 -12.17
N ASP A 449 17.57 4.40 -10.86
CA ASP A 449 17.70 5.64 -10.10
C ASP A 449 19.18 5.91 -9.78
N ALA A 450 19.62 7.17 -9.93
CA ALA A 450 20.92 7.62 -9.50
C ALA A 450 20.87 8.05 -8.03
N GLY A 451 21.92 7.69 -7.29
CA GLY A 451 21.99 8.05 -5.87
C GLY A 451 23.39 7.94 -5.31
N LEU A 452 23.53 8.32 -4.05
CA LEU A 452 24.77 8.21 -3.28
C LEU A 452 24.47 7.87 -1.82
N LEU A 453 25.46 7.37 -1.11
CA LEU A 453 25.43 7.24 0.34
C LEU A 453 26.20 8.41 0.95
N ASN A 454 25.55 9.15 1.87
CA ASN A 454 26.22 10.22 2.59
C ASN A 454 27.10 9.68 3.73
N GLU A 455 27.82 10.58 4.43
CA GLU A 455 28.73 10.21 5.53
C GLU A 455 28.06 9.46 6.70
N LYS A 456 26.75 9.63 6.87
CA LYS A 456 25.94 8.92 7.88
C LYS A 456 25.41 7.57 7.37
N GLY A 457 25.73 7.18 6.13
CA GLY A 457 25.22 5.96 5.48
C GLY A 457 23.76 6.06 5.01
N HIS A 458 23.19 7.26 4.95
CA HIS A 458 21.87 7.48 4.41
C HIS A 458 21.92 7.53 2.89
N LEU A 459 20.96 6.91 2.25
CA LEU A 459 20.74 6.98 0.81
C LEU A 459 20.14 8.34 0.44
N VAL A 460 20.74 8.97 -0.57
CA VAL A 460 20.26 10.18 -1.23
C VAL A 460 19.91 9.82 -2.66
N ILE A 461 18.68 9.96 -3.06
CA ILE A 461 18.25 9.79 -4.45
C ILE A 461 18.37 11.13 -5.16
N ILE A 462 19.04 11.13 -6.31
CA ILE A 462 19.31 12.34 -7.08
C ILE A 462 18.23 12.53 -8.15
N ASP A 463 18.11 11.56 -9.07
CA ASP A 463 17.15 11.55 -10.18
C ASP A 463 17.17 10.17 -10.86
N ARG A 464 16.47 10.00 -12.00
CA ARG A 464 16.64 8.83 -12.85
C ARG A 464 18.05 8.78 -13.43
N ALA A 465 18.69 7.62 -13.37
CA ALA A 465 20.08 7.46 -13.82
C ALA A 465 20.31 7.88 -15.28
N LYS A 466 19.30 7.69 -16.16
CA LYS A 466 19.35 8.10 -17.58
C LYS A 466 19.25 9.63 -17.75
N ASP A 467 18.69 10.35 -16.78
CA ASP A 467 18.42 11.79 -16.83
C ASP A 467 19.56 12.58 -16.14
N VAL A 468 20.39 11.91 -15.35
CA VAL A 468 21.63 12.48 -14.77
C VAL A 468 22.71 12.48 -15.84
N GLY A 469 22.90 13.62 -16.50
CA GLY A 469 23.96 13.81 -17.49
C GLY A 469 25.33 13.66 -16.84
N LYS A 470 26.27 12.91 -17.45
CA LYS A 470 27.69 12.97 -17.09
C LYS A 470 28.17 14.38 -17.34
N LEU A 471 28.53 15.13 -16.29
CA LEU A 471 29.26 16.36 -16.44
C LEU A 471 30.57 16.04 -17.21
N GLY A 472 30.93 16.87 -18.20
CA GLY A 472 32.03 16.60 -19.10
C GLY A 472 33.44 16.56 -18.42
N ASP A 473 33.49 16.73 -17.11
CA ASP A 473 34.68 16.65 -16.26
C ASP A 473 34.78 15.36 -15.43
N GLY A 474 33.80 14.44 -15.57
CA GLY A 474 33.79 13.13 -14.91
C GLY A 474 33.36 13.15 -13.44
N THR A 475 32.82 14.29 -12.95
CA THR A 475 32.21 14.40 -11.62
C THR A 475 30.70 14.13 -11.66
#